data_ac6872427b04c0a6a111a01d3dfd7888
#
_entry.id   ac6872427b04c0a6a111a01d3dfd7888
#
_cell.length_a   1.000
_cell.length_b   1.000
_cell.length_c   1.000
_cell.angle_alpha   90.00
_cell.angle_beta   90.00
_cell.angle_gamma   90.00
#
_symmetry.space_group_name_H-M   'P 1'
#
loop_
_entity.id
_entity.type
_entity.pdbx_description
1 polymer ?
#
loop_
_entity_poly.entity_id
_entity_poly.type
_entity_poly.pdbx_seq_one_letter_code
_entity_poly.pdbx_strand_id
1 'polypeptide(L)'
;MKKSFFTLYVVSLVTGLFAISAPANADPYKFPYVHLHDLPSALQEAYRNERPHLGDIGRCAVSFDNSMDQEKMVFTCSIYVKMSAVAERKAMERCEQMKSGRGIKAPCKVIS
;
A
#
# COMPACT_ATOMS: atom_id res chain seq x y z
N MET A 1 -26.60 55.87 5.99
CA MET A 1 -26.43 55.42 5.85
C MET A 1 -26.30 54.32 5.50
N LYS A 2 -26.22 54.09 5.37
CA LYS A 2 -26.21 53.24 5.10
C LYS A 2 -25.71 52.16 4.97
N LYS A 3 -25.62 51.90 5.08
CA LYS A 3 -25.20 51.05 5.01
C LYS A 3 -25.13 49.92 5.09
N SER A 4 -25.21 49.69 5.06
CA SER A 4 -25.10 48.70 5.16
C SER A 4 -24.89 47.70 4.76
N PHE A 5 -24.85 47.58 4.59
CA PHE A 5 -24.71 46.71 4.23
C PHE A 5 -24.22 45.67 4.02
N PHE A 6 -24.05 45.49 3.93
CA PHE A 6 -23.65 44.70 3.69
C PHE A 6 -23.39 43.62 3.84
N THR A 7 -23.29 43.44 3.99
CA THR A 7 -23.02 42.57 4.18
C THR A 7 -22.99 41.51 4.02
N LEU A 8 -23.16 41.26 3.80
CA LEU A 8 -23.19 40.28 3.67
C LEU A 8 -22.74 39.31 3.24
N TYR A 9 -22.60 39.26 3.12
CA TYR A 9 -22.20 38.41 2.75
C TYR A 9 -21.79 37.43 2.80
N VAL A 10 -21.67 37.33 2.79
CA VAL A 10 -21.21 36.54 2.84
C VAL A 10 -20.99 35.52 2.83
N VAL A 11 -21.04 35.28 2.77
CA VAL A 11 -20.79 34.33 2.85
C VAL A 11 -20.63 33.34 2.58
N SER A 12 -20.70 33.10 2.47
CA SER A 12 -20.58 32.17 2.20
C SER A 12 -20.12 31.32 1.89
N LEU A 13 -19.93 31.14 1.90
CA LEU A 13 -19.51 30.32 1.64
C LEU A 13 -19.15 29.35 1.57
N VAL A 14 -19.09 29.12 1.53
CA VAL A 14 -18.71 28.26 1.45
C VAL A 14 -18.46 27.30 1.49
N THR A 15 -18.42 27.06 1.49
CA THR A 15 -18.15 26.19 1.65
C THR A 15 -17.89 25.18 1.39
N GLY A 16 -17.67 24.76 1.29
CA GLY A 16 -17.33 23.81 1.05
C GLY A 16 -17.09 22.87 0.77
N LEU A 17 -17.06 22.50 0.56
CA LEU A 17 -16.84 21.64 0.32
C LEU A 17 -16.15 20.81 0.00
N PHE A 18 -15.88 20.52 0.03
CA PHE A 18 -15.20 19.79 -0.15
C PHE A 18 -15.16 18.73 -0.06
N ALA A 19 -15.43 18.63 -0.15
CA ALA A 19 -15.48 17.54 0.14
C ALA A 19 -14.77 16.58 -0.50
N ILE A 20 -14.46 16.08 -0.46
CA ILE A 20 -13.88 15.24 -0.76
C ILE A 20 -13.87 14.15 -1.05
N SER A 21 -13.58 13.71 -1.44
CA SER A 21 -13.81 12.71 -1.74
C SER A 21 -12.97 11.68 -1.88
N ALA A 22 -12.96 10.83 -1.00
CA ALA A 22 -12.32 9.57 -1.11
C ALA A 22 -12.87 8.84 -2.30
N PRO A 23 -12.04 8.13 -3.03
CA PRO A 23 -12.56 7.29 -4.10
C PRO A 23 -13.56 6.31 -3.53
N ALA A 24 -14.68 6.21 -4.16
CA ALA A 24 -15.77 5.40 -3.64
C ALA A 24 -15.43 3.93 -3.57
N ASN A 25 -14.52 3.47 -4.44
CA ASN A 25 -14.15 2.07 -4.48
C ASN A 25 -12.84 1.77 -3.77
N ALA A 26 -12.33 2.71 -3.00
CA ALA A 26 -11.14 2.45 -2.20
C ALA A 26 -11.54 1.61 -1.00
N ASP A 27 -10.94 0.45 -0.88
CA ASP A 27 -11.16 -0.44 0.25
C ASP A 27 -9.87 -0.51 1.03
N PRO A 28 -9.81 0.04 2.26
CA PRO A 28 -8.57 0.05 3.03
C PRO A 28 -8.11 -1.34 3.45
N TYR A 29 -8.96 -2.35 3.27
CA TYR A 29 -8.62 -3.72 3.63
C TYR A 29 -8.27 -4.58 2.43
N LYS A 30 -8.26 -3.99 1.24
CA LYS A 30 -7.89 -4.72 0.04
C LYS A 30 -6.62 -4.14 -0.53
N PHE A 31 -5.64 -5.00 -0.71
CA PHE A 31 -4.36 -4.63 -1.31
C PHE A 31 -4.24 -5.26 -2.69
N PRO A 32 -3.45 -4.68 -3.56
CA PRO A 32 -3.17 -5.33 -4.84
C PRO A 32 -2.39 -6.61 -4.61
N TYR A 33 -2.65 -7.61 -5.45
CA TYR A 33 -2.00 -8.90 -5.37
C TYR A 33 -1.19 -9.16 -6.63
N VAL A 34 -0.17 -10.00 -6.49
CA VAL A 34 0.63 -10.45 -7.61
C VAL A 34 0.85 -11.95 -7.45
N HIS A 35 0.80 -12.65 -8.57
CA HIS A 35 1.06 -14.09 -8.56
C HIS A 35 2.55 -14.35 -8.49
N LEU A 36 2.91 -15.42 -7.79
CA LEU A 36 4.31 -15.77 -7.61
C LEU A 36 5.06 -15.90 -8.94
N HIS A 37 4.44 -16.54 -9.92
CA HIS A 37 5.12 -16.78 -11.18
C HIS A 37 5.28 -15.51 -12.03
N ASP A 38 4.63 -14.41 -11.65
CA ASP A 38 4.80 -13.13 -12.33
C ASP A 38 5.93 -12.31 -11.74
N LEU A 39 6.61 -12.81 -10.73
CA LEU A 39 7.69 -12.09 -10.07
C LEU A 39 9.03 -12.39 -10.73
N PRO A 40 10.00 -11.47 -10.59
CA PRO A 40 11.38 -11.79 -10.97
C PRO A 40 11.88 -13.01 -10.22
N SER A 41 12.79 -13.73 -10.82
CA SER A 41 13.27 -15.00 -10.26
C SER A 41 13.85 -14.84 -8.85
N ALA A 42 14.51 -13.72 -8.59
CA ALA A 42 15.08 -13.47 -7.26
C ALA A 42 13.99 -13.38 -6.20
N LEU A 43 12.87 -12.76 -6.54
CA LEU A 43 11.75 -12.65 -5.60
C LEU A 43 11.01 -13.96 -5.46
N GLN A 44 10.91 -14.73 -6.54
CA GLN A 44 10.32 -16.07 -6.46
C GLN A 44 11.14 -16.97 -5.52
N GLU A 45 12.44 -16.89 -5.63
CA GLU A 45 13.31 -17.69 -4.78
C GLU A 45 13.19 -17.25 -3.33
N ALA A 46 13.18 -15.94 -3.09
CA ALA A 46 13.01 -15.42 -1.74
C ALA A 46 11.72 -15.92 -1.11
N TYR A 47 10.65 -15.92 -1.89
CA TYR A 47 9.36 -16.39 -1.39
C TYR A 47 9.40 -17.89 -1.09
N ARG A 48 10.00 -18.69 -1.98
CA ARG A 48 10.08 -20.13 -1.75
C ARG A 48 10.86 -20.45 -0.50
N ASN A 49 11.92 -19.67 -0.23
CA ASN A 49 12.72 -19.88 0.96
C ASN A 49 11.97 -19.51 2.23
N GLU A 50 11.07 -18.53 2.15
CA GLU A 50 10.31 -18.10 3.31
C GLU A 50 9.05 -18.92 3.53
N ARG A 51 8.55 -19.55 2.49
CA ARG A 51 7.26 -20.22 2.53
C ARG A 51 7.11 -21.22 3.68
N PRO A 52 8.12 -22.04 4.02
CA PRO A 52 7.95 -22.96 5.15
C PRO A 52 7.69 -22.26 6.48
N HIS A 53 8.03 -21.00 6.61
CA HIS A 53 7.84 -20.26 7.85
C HIS A 53 6.52 -19.51 7.90
N LEU A 54 5.82 -19.40 6.77
CA LEU A 54 4.59 -18.60 6.70
C LEU A 54 3.39 -19.29 7.31
N GLY A 55 3.30 -20.61 7.16
CA GLY A 55 2.11 -21.32 7.55
C GLY A 55 0.92 -20.86 6.71
N ASP A 56 -0.27 -20.97 7.28
CA ASP A 56 -1.50 -20.63 6.58
C ASP A 56 -1.82 -19.15 6.68
N ILE A 57 -1.21 -18.45 7.62
CA ILE A 57 -1.59 -17.08 7.96
C ILE A 57 -0.58 -16.06 7.49
N GLY A 58 0.71 -16.42 7.48
CA GLY A 58 1.74 -15.49 7.06
C GLY A 58 1.57 -15.02 5.63
N ARG A 59 1.98 -13.79 5.39
CA ARG A 59 1.87 -13.17 4.06
C ARG A 59 3.11 -12.37 3.75
N CYS A 60 3.40 -12.22 2.47
CA CYS A 60 4.55 -11.47 2.00
C CYS A 60 4.11 -10.41 1.02
N ALA A 61 4.86 -9.32 0.96
CA ALA A 61 4.63 -8.24 0.03
C ALA A 61 5.93 -7.94 -0.71
N VAL A 62 5.80 -7.50 -1.95
CA VAL A 62 6.94 -7.22 -2.80
C VAL A 62 6.72 -5.90 -3.55
N SER A 63 7.83 -5.29 -3.90
CA SER A 63 7.84 -4.17 -4.84
C SER A 63 9.15 -4.23 -5.62
N PHE A 64 9.08 -3.91 -6.91
CA PHE A 64 10.29 -3.89 -7.73
C PHE A 64 10.10 -2.98 -8.92
N ASP A 65 11.13 -2.21 -9.24
CA ASP A 65 11.17 -1.36 -10.43
C ASP A 65 11.89 -2.04 -11.56
N ASN A 66 12.75 -3.01 -11.23
CA ASN A 66 13.62 -3.63 -12.22
C ASN A 66 13.75 -5.11 -11.88
N SER A 67 13.44 -5.97 -12.84
CA SER A 67 13.46 -7.41 -12.61
C SER A 67 14.88 -8.00 -12.62
N MET A 68 15.90 -7.20 -12.93
CA MET A 68 17.28 -7.65 -12.98
C MET A 68 18.15 -7.08 -11.87
N ASP A 69 17.67 -6.07 -11.17
CA ASP A 69 18.47 -5.36 -10.16
C ASP A 69 17.85 -5.61 -8.79
N GLN A 70 18.51 -6.42 -7.99
CA GLN A 70 18.00 -6.78 -6.66
C GLN A 70 17.95 -5.59 -5.72
N GLU A 71 18.76 -4.56 -5.96
CA GLU A 71 18.71 -3.36 -5.14
C GLU A 71 17.44 -2.56 -5.40
N LYS A 72 16.78 -2.82 -6.51
CA LYS A 72 15.48 -2.21 -6.82
C LYS A 72 14.33 -3.16 -6.55
N MET A 73 14.51 -4.04 -5.61
CA MET A 73 13.49 -5.00 -5.17
C MET A 73 13.34 -4.94 -3.67
N VAL A 74 12.11 -5.13 -3.21
CA VAL A 74 11.79 -5.24 -1.79
C VAL A 74 10.96 -6.50 -1.58
N PHE A 75 11.30 -7.24 -0.56
CA PHE A 75 10.57 -8.44 -0.17
C PHE A 75 10.40 -8.41 1.34
N THR A 76 9.16 -8.38 1.81
CA THR A 76 8.86 -8.35 3.24
C THR A 76 7.78 -9.36 3.54
N CYS A 77 7.91 -10.01 4.70
CA CYS A 77 6.91 -10.98 5.14
C CYS A 77 6.51 -10.67 6.57
N SER A 78 5.30 -11.07 6.90
CA SER A 78 4.79 -10.98 8.26
C SER A 78 4.28 -12.33 8.68
N ILE A 79 4.83 -12.84 9.79
CA ILE A 79 4.46 -14.13 10.37
C ILE A 79 4.15 -13.89 11.84
N TYR A 80 3.71 -14.95 12.51
CA TYR A 80 3.37 -14.90 13.95
C TYR A 80 2.26 -13.90 14.25
N VAL A 81 1.28 -13.81 13.34
CA VAL A 81 0.09 -12.99 13.55
C VAL A 81 -1.12 -13.89 13.54
N LYS A 82 -2.21 -13.39 14.09
CA LYS A 82 -3.39 -14.23 14.28
C LYS A 82 -4.31 -14.29 13.07
N MET A 83 -4.19 -13.33 12.18
CA MET A 83 -5.07 -13.21 11.03
C MET A 83 -4.28 -12.87 9.78
N SER A 84 -4.66 -13.48 8.67
CA SER A 84 -3.97 -13.20 7.41
C SER A 84 -4.13 -11.76 6.96
N ALA A 85 -5.28 -11.15 7.26
CA ALA A 85 -5.47 -9.73 6.91
C ALA A 85 -4.48 -8.84 7.65
N VAL A 86 -4.17 -9.16 8.90
CA VAL A 86 -3.16 -8.42 9.66
C VAL A 86 -1.78 -8.66 9.08
N ALA A 87 -1.51 -9.90 8.68
CA ALA A 87 -0.22 -10.23 8.06
C ALA A 87 -0.02 -9.44 6.77
N GLU A 88 -1.05 -9.36 5.94
CA GLU A 88 -0.97 -8.58 4.70
C GLU A 88 -0.68 -7.12 4.98
N ARG A 89 -1.40 -6.54 5.94
CA ARG A 89 -1.20 -5.12 6.25
C ARG A 89 0.20 -4.86 6.76
N LYS A 90 0.70 -5.71 7.64
CA LYS A 90 2.05 -5.53 8.18
C LYS A 90 3.12 -5.71 7.12
N ALA A 91 2.94 -6.70 6.24
CA ALA A 91 3.88 -6.92 5.15
C ALA A 91 3.89 -5.70 4.21
N MET A 92 2.71 -5.17 3.91
CA MET A 92 2.61 -3.99 3.05
C MET A 92 3.24 -2.77 3.69
N GLU A 93 3.03 -2.55 4.99
CA GLU A 93 3.63 -1.42 5.68
C GLU A 93 5.15 -1.49 5.63
N ARG A 94 5.70 -2.65 5.89
CA ARG A 94 7.15 -2.84 5.82
C ARG A 94 7.68 -2.64 4.41
N CYS A 95 6.93 -3.15 3.43
CA CYS A 95 7.30 -2.99 2.03
C CYS A 95 7.36 -1.51 1.67
N GLU A 96 6.36 -0.73 2.06
CA GLU A 96 6.34 0.70 1.76
C GLU A 96 7.50 1.43 2.43
N GLN A 97 7.83 1.06 3.65
CA GLN A 97 8.95 1.67 4.35
C GLN A 97 10.28 1.38 3.65
N MET A 98 10.50 0.13 3.28
CA MET A 98 11.74 -0.27 2.61
C MET A 98 11.83 0.30 1.21
N LYS A 99 10.70 0.35 0.52
CA LYS A 99 10.61 0.91 -0.83
C LYS A 99 11.08 2.36 -0.84
N SER A 100 10.63 3.12 0.14
CA SER A 100 11.02 4.51 0.29
C SER A 100 12.53 4.66 0.42
N GLY A 101 13.15 3.82 1.24
CA GLY A 101 14.58 3.88 1.48
C GLY A 101 15.41 3.48 0.27
N ARG A 102 14.84 2.72 -0.65
CA ARG A 102 15.55 2.26 -1.84
C ARG A 102 15.21 3.03 -3.11
N GLY A 103 14.32 4.01 -3.00
CA GLY A 103 13.91 4.81 -4.15
C GLY A 103 13.13 4.03 -5.18
N ILE A 104 12.41 3.00 -4.76
CA ILE A 104 11.58 2.19 -5.65
C ILE A 104 10.24 2.90 -5.81
N LYS A 105 9.76 3.00 -7.03
CA LYS A 105 8.53 3.72 -7.34
C LYS A 105 7.34 2.80 -7.52
N ALA A 106 7.58 1.54 -7.86
CA ALA A 106 6.49 0.60 -8.08
C ALA A 106 5.71 0.37 -6.79
N PRO A 107 4.40 0.15 -6.88
CA PRO A 107 3.60 -0.09 -5.67
C PRO A 107 3.91 -1.46 -5.07
N CYS A 108 3.75 -1.57 -3.75
CA CYS A 108 3.86 -2.85 -3.09
C CYS A 108 2.63 -3.70 -3.38
N LYS A 109 2.84 -5.00 -3.51
CA LYS A 109 1.76 -5.96 -3.78
C LYS A 109 1.94 -7.18 -2.90
N VAL A 110 0.82 -7.77 -2.51
CA VAL A 110 0.84 -9.01 -1.72
C VAL A 110 1.00 -10.18 -2.67
N ILE A 111 1.85 -11.13 -2.30
CA ILE A 111 2.02 -12.35 -3.08
C ILE A 111 0.86 -13.29 -2.79
N SER A 112 0.16 -13.67 -3.83
CA SER A 112 -0.96 -14.61 -3.68
C SER A 112 -0.58 -16.01 -4.14
#